data_489d5be10c29023662447e4ad9d7942b
#
_entry.id   489d5be10c29023662447e4ad9d7942b
#
_cell.length_a   1.000
_cell.length_b   1.000
_cell.length_c   1.000
_cell.angle_alpha   90.00
_cell.angle_beta   90.00
_cell.angle_gamma   90.00
#
_symmetry.space_group_name_H-M   'P 1'
#
loop_
_entity.id
_entity.type
_entity.pdbx_description
1 polymer ?
#
loop_
_entity_poly.entity_id
_entity_poly.type
_entity_poly.pdbx_seq_one_letter_code
_entity_poly.pdbx_strand_id
1 'polypeptide(L)'
;MIRALTGVTLIDGTGAAPLPDAAVVIDGDRVTAAGPRAGLTWPADAEIIDARGRTLIPGLIDAHDHLASHGYGLATRWGLDEPASTAHLRTAQVLAETLAMGYTTVRDAGGLDAGFKLAVEQRLIPGPRLVLAVQIISPTGGIGDRVSPSGHACCAAYDPLLPDCVANGPDAVRDVVRTMVRAGADVIKTATTGGASSRPGHGPLDAAFSSVEMDALVTESHALGRRVMCHALGGPGLRIALEAGVDSIEHGCYLDEDPTLLGQMAVQGTFFVPTLTVYVHHRESPAPHVRERAVALHAHHVASVRRALELGVPIAAGTDAGGHGHPRNALELKYLVEAGCTPMQALRAATQWAARCLGLEREVGTIEKGRLADLVLVDGNPLDDVTVLLDPARIELVLKGGAICVDRRSSRPS
;
A
#
# COMPACT_ATOMS: atom_id res chain seq x y z
N MET A 1 -24.95 -1.14 16.94
CA MET A 1 -25.70 0.09 16.55
C MET A 1 -25.91 0.02 15.05
N ILE A 2 -27.16 0.05 14.63
CA ILE A 2 -27.48 -0.01 13.19
C ILE A 2 -27.43 1.39 12.59
N ARG A 3 -26.77 1.52 11.42
CA ARG A 3 -26.69 2.73 10.63
C ARG A 3 -27.17 2.47 9.20
N ALA A 4 -27.80 3.47 8.59
CA ALA A 4 -28.15 3.43 7.18
C ALA A 4 -27.65 4.72 6.49
N LEU A 5 -26.67 4.58 5.58
CA LEU A 5 -26.27 5.65 4.67
C LEU A 5 -27.23 5.61 3.48
N THR A 6 -27.90 6.72 3.15
CA THR A 6 -29.00 6.73 2.18
C THR A 6 -28.85 7.82 1.13
N GLY A 7 -29.33 7.53 -0.09
CA GLY A 7 -29.34 8.49 -1.21
C GLY A 7 -28.01 8.67 -1.90
N VAL A 8 -27.04 7.77 -1.68
CA VAL A 8 -25.71 7.85 -2.27
C VAL A 8 -25.70 7.36 -3.73
N THR A 9 -24.72 7.81 -4.49
CA THR A 9 -24.21 7.04 -5.63
C THR A 9 -23.22 6.01 -5.09
N LEU A 10 -23.58 4.74 -5.18
CA LEU A 10 -22.75 3.64 -4.67
C LEU A 10 -21.81 3.13 -5.76
N ILE A 11 -20.50 3.17 -5.48
CA ILE A 11 -19.47 2.44 -6.22
C ILE A 11 -18.98 1.34 -5.28
N ASP A 12 -19.43 0.12 -5.48
CA ASP A 12 -19.25 -0.98 -4.54
C ASP A 12 -17.84 -1.62 -4.54
N GLY A 13 -16.96 -1.19 -5.44
CA GLY A 13 -15.60 -1.73 -5.59
C GLY A 13 -15.50 -3.01 -6.43
N THR A 14 -16.61 -3.62 -6.84
CA THR A 14 -16.59 -4.86 -7.66
C THR A 14 -16.24 -4.60 -9.13
N GLY A 15 -16.39 -3.36 -9.59
CA GLY A 15 -16.29 -2.96 -10.99
C GLY A 15 -17.64 -2.91 -11.69
N ALA A 16 -18.74 -3.14 -10.99
CA ALA A 16 -20.08 -2.89 -11.48
C ALA A 16 -20.32 -1.40 -11.75
N ALA A 17 -21.32 -1.09 -12.57
CA ALA A 17 -21.71 0.28 -12.82
C ALA A 17 -22.18 0.97 -11.52
N PRO A 18 -21.89 2.28 -11.32
CA PRO A 18 -22.35 3.01 -10.16
C PRO A 18 -23.86 2.93 -10.00
N LEU A 19 -24.34 2.70 -8.78
CA LEU A 19 -25.75 2.60 -8.46
C LEU A 19 -26.25 3.91 -7.84
N PRO A 20 -27.08 4.70 -8.55
CA PRO A 20 -27.66 5.93 -8.00
C PRO A 20 -28.75 5.62 -6.98
N ASP A 21 -29.04 6.58 -6.09
CA ASP A 21 -30.04 6.47 -5.02
C ASP A 21 -29.96 5.13 -4.27
N ALA A 22 -28.76 4.76 -3.89
CA ALA A 22 -28.50 3.55 -3.12
C ALA A 22 -28.58 3.80 -1.60
N ALA A 23 -28.68 2.69 -0.86
CA ALA A 23 -28.48 2.68 0.57
C ALA A 23 -27.54 1.55 0.98
N VAL A 24 -26.79 1.78 2.08
CA VAL A 24 -25.92 0.78 2.72
C VAL A 24 -26.30 0.71 4.19
N VAL A 25 -26.63 -0.48 4.66
CA VAL A 25 -27.01 -0.75 6.05
C VAL A 25 -25.86 -1.46 6.76
N ILE A 26 -25.49 -0.94 7.92
CA ILE A 26 -24.40 -1.42 8.75
C ILE A 26 -24.97 -1.85 10.09
N ASP A 27 -24.57 -3.01 10.59
CA ASP A 27 -24.80 -3.42 11.98
C ASP A 27 -23.46 -3.78 12.63
N GLY A 28 -23.14 -3.05 13.69
CA GLY A 28 -21.84 -3.17 14.36
C GLY A 28 -20.69 -2.79 13.42
N ASP A 29 -19.85 -3.76 13.08
CA ASP A 29 -18.67 -3.58 12.23
C ASP A 29 -18.85 -4.01 10.76
N ARG A 30 -20.07 -4.53 10.39
CA ARG A 30 -20.28 -5.16 9.08
C ARG A 30 -21.43 -4.54 8.29
N VAL A 31 -21.28 -4.59 6.99
CA VAL A 31 -22.34 -4.31 6.03
C VAL A 31 -23.35 -5.46 6.06
N THR A 32 -24.62 -5.16 6.33
CA THR A 32 -25.70 -6.16 6.34
C THR A 32 -26.53 -6.14 5.07
N ALA A 33 -26.60 -4.96 4.40
CA ALA A 33 -27.24 -4.82 3.11
C ALA A 33 -26.64 -3.63 2.34
N ALA A 34 -26.59 -3.73 1.00
CA ALA A 34 -26.24 -2.66 0.08
C ALA A 34 -27.04 -2.83 -1.21
N GLY A 35 -27.58 -1.75 -1.76
CA GLY A 35 -28.36 -1.82 -3.00
C GLY A 35 -29.28 -0.61 -3.20
N PRO A 36 -30.26 -0.71 -4.17
CA PRO A 36 -31.22 0.35 -4.40
C PRO A 36 -31.99 0.69 -3.12
N ARG A 37 -32.07 1.98 -2.76
CA ARG A 37 -32.72 2.44 -1.53
C ARG A 37 -34.17 1.96 -1.41
N ALA A 38 -34.92 1.95 -2.50
CA ALA A 38 -36.32 1.53 -2.51
C ALA A 38 -36.53 0.04 -2.15
N GLY A 39 -35.49 -0.80 -2.28
CA GLY A 39 -35.54 -2.23 -1.97
C GLY A 39 -35.03 -2.60 -0.60
N LEU A 40 -34.55 -1.64 0.21
CA LEU A 40 -33.93 -1.89 1.50
C LEU A 40 -34.80 -1.35 2.64
N THR A 41 -34.78 -2.07 3.76
CA THR A 41 -35.42 -1.68 5.02
C THR A 41 -34.40 -1.75 6.15
N TRP A 42 -34.61 -0.93 7.16
CA TRP A 42 -33.82 -0.90 8.39
C TRP A 42 -34.75 -0.62 9.59
N PRO A 43 -34.33 -0.96 10.81
CA PRO A 43 -35.10 -0.68 12.02
C PRO A 43 -35.40 0.81 12.20
N ALA A 44 -36.52 1.13 12.86
CA ALA A 44 -36.94 2.51 13.08
C ALA A 44 -36.00 3.33 13.98
N ASP A 45 -35.20 2.65 14.80
CA ASP A 45 -34.18 3.20 15.68
C ASP A 45 -32.78 3.26 15.06
N ALA A 46 -32.63 2.92 13.79
CA ALA A 46 -31.37 3.04 13.08
C ALA A 46 -30.94 4.51 12.92
N GLU A 47 -29.68 4.77 13.09
CA GLU A 47 -29.07 6.07 12.79
C GLU A 47 -29.06 6.28 11.26
N ILE A 48 -29.81 7.28 10.79
CA ILE A 48 -29.88 7.59 9.35
C ILE A 48 -28.87 8.67 9.01
N ILE A 49 -27.98 8.35 8.06
CA ILE A 49 -27.03 9.28 7.47
C ILE A 49 -27.55 9.61 6.06
N ASP A 50 -28.14 10.80 5.92
CA ASP A 50 -28.51 11.33 4.60
C ASP A 50 -27.26 11.78 3.85
N ALA A 51 -26.98 11.13 2.74
CA ALA A 51 -25.79 11.38 1.93
C ALA A 51 -26.13 11.63 0.44
N ARG A 52 -27.30 12.22 0.18
CA ARG A 52 -27.73 12.59 -1.16
C ARG A 52 -26.74 13.49 -1.86
N GLY A 53 -26.49 13.20 -3.15
CA GLY A 53 -25.53 13.95 -3.96
C GLY A 53 -24.06 13.61 -3.68
N ARG A 54 -23.81 12.59 -2.88
CA ARG A 54 -22.45 12.10 -2.53
C ARG A 54 -22.20 10.73 -3.15
N THR A 55 -20.93 10.40 -3.30
CA THR A 55 -20.49 9.06 -3.74
C THR A 55 -19.96 8.29 -2.54
N LEU A 56 -20.44 7.05 -2.39
CA LEU A 56 -19.93 6.12 -1.38
C LEU A 56 -19.05 5.08 -2.06
N ILE A 57 -17.83 4.93 -1.56
CA ILE A 57 -16.84 3.95 -2.04
C ILE A 57 -16.37 3.07 -0.89
N PRO A 58 -15.76 1.89 -1.16
CA PRO A 58 -15.05 1.13 -0.12
C PRO A 58 -13.91 1.96 0.47
N GLY A 59 -13.55 1.66 1.70
CA GLY A 59 -12.31 2.18 2.29
C GLY A 59 -11.13 1.89 1.39
N LEU A 60 -10.31 2.91 1.15
CA LEU A 60 -9.13 2.81 0.29
C LEU A 60 -8.03 1.99 0.97
N ILE A 61 -7.23 1.33 0.16
CA ILE A 61 -6.13 0.48 0.58
C ILE A 61 -4.85 0.93 -0.13
N ASP A 62 -3.79 1.15 0.64
CA ASP A 62 -2.44 1.32 0.10
C ASP A 62 -1.66 0.02 0.28
N ALA A 63 -1.23 -0.60 -0.82
CA ALA A 63 -0.54 -1.88 -0.81
C ALA A 63 0.97 -1.75 -0.61
N HIS A 64 1.52 -0.54 -0.53
CA HIS A 64 2.94 -0.29 -0.34
C HIS A 64 3.20 1.12 0.20
N ASP A 65 3.40 1.24 1.50
CA ASP A 65 3.73 2.49 2.19
C ASP A 65 4.85 2.25 3.20
N HIS A 66 5.56 3.29 3.61
CA HIS A 66 6.54 3.29 4.68
C HIS A 66 6.14 4.32 5.73
N LEU A 67 5.16 3.97 6.56
CA LEU A 67 4.49 4.87 7.50
C LEU A 67 5.41 5.47 8.57
N ALA A 68 6.50 4.78 8.91
CA ALA A 68 7.52 5.26 9.84
C ALA A 68 8.67 6.04 9.16
N SER A 69 8.65 6.17 7.83
CA SER A 69 9.69 6.92 7.10
C SER A 69 9.22 8.35 6.84
N HIS A 70 10.09 9.32 7.11
CA HIS A 70 9.79 10.75 7.00
C HIS A 70 10.75 11.48 6.05
N GLY A 71 11.33 10.75 5.09
CA GLY A 71 12.19 11.30 4.04
C GLY A 71 13.42 10.43 3.72
N TYR A 72 14.07 10.77 2.61
CA TYR A 72 15.27 10.05 2.14
C TYR A 72 16.59 10.73 2.51
N GLY A 73 16.56 11.81 3.29
CA GLY A 73 17.75 12.48 3.81
C GLY A 73 18.58 11.52 4.66
N LEU A 74 19.93 11.57 4.57
CA LEU A 74 20.79 10.64 5.32
C LEU A 74 20.59 10.74 6.83
N ALA A 75 20.42 11.94 7.37
CA ALA A 75 20.19 12.15 8.80
C ALA A 75 18.87 11.49 9.23
N THR A 76 17.76 11.74 8.52
CA THR A 76 16.46 11.13 8.76
C THR A 76 16.49 9.63 8.60
N ARG A 77 17.11 9.15 7.50
CA ARG A 77 17.23 7.72 7.20
C ARG A 77 18.01 6.95 8.28
N TRP A 78 18.90 7.64 8.98
CA TRP A 78 19.69 7.06 10.07
C TRP A 78 19.15 7.39 11.46
N GLY A 79 18.01 8.09 11.56
CA GLY A 79 17.43 8.47 12.85
C GLY A 79 18.32 9.42 13.64
N LEU A 80 19.06 10.31 12.97
CA LEU A 80 20.02 11.23 13.59
C LEU A 80 19.49 12.65 13.73
N ASP A 81 18.34 12.97 13.13
CA ASP A 81 17.78 14.31 13.08
C ASP A 81 16.81 14.60 14.22
N GLU A 82 16.22 13.57 14.83
CA GLU A 82 15.32 13.77 15.97
C GLU A 82 15.36 12.57 16.95
N PRO A 83 14.95 12.77 18.24
CA PRO A 83 14.79 11.67 19.19
C PRO A 83 13.75 10.64 18.71
N ALA A 84 13.97 9.36 19.02
CA ALA A 84 13.07 8.27 18.62
C ALA A 84 11.61 8.50 19.04
N SER A 85 11.39 9.08 20.24
CA SER A 85 10.03 9.42 20.70
C SER A 85 9.33 10.44 19.81
N THR A 86 10.05 11.41 19.25
CA THR A 86 9.49 12.38 18.30
C THR A 86 9.15 11.70 16.99
N ALA A 87 10.02 10.83 16.46
CA ALA A 87 9.76 10.04 15.27
C ALA A 87 8.52 9.15 15.42
N HIS A 88 8.37 8.48 16.58
CA HIS A 88 7.18 7.66 16.87
C HIS A 88 5.89 8.49 16.94
N LEU A 89 5.93 9.68 17.56
CA LEU A 89 4.75 10.57 17.61
C LEU A 89 4.39 11.10 16.21
N ARG A 90 5.39 11.41 15.38
CA ARG A 90 5.18 11.77 13.98
C ARG A 90 4.56 10.63 13.18
N THR A 91 5.00 9.40 13.40
CA THR A 91 4.39 8.19 12.81
C THR A 91 2.93 8.04 13.23
N ALA A 92 2.59 8.27 14.50
CA ALA A 92 1.20 8.25 14.97
C ALA A 92 0.35 9.33 14.28
N GLN A 93 0.91 10.52 14.01
CA GLN A 93 0.25 11.55 13.24
C GLN A 93 0.02 11.13 11.78
N VAL A 94 1.03 10.55 11.13
CA VAL A 94 0.92 10.02 9.75
C VAL A 94 -0.19 8.97 9.66
N LEU A 95 -0.28 8.05 10.63
CA LEU A 95 -1.36 7.05 10.69
C LEU A 95 -2.74 7.71 10.75
N ALA A 96 -2.89 8.73 11.59
CA ALA A 96 -4.15 9.48 11.74
C ALA A 96 -4.54 10.21 10.44
N GLU A 97 -3.58 10.88 9.82
CA GLU A 97 -3.78 11.65 8.60
C GLU A 97 -4.09 10.74 7.40
N THR A 98 -3.41 9.59 7.28
CA THR A 98 -3.67 8.58 6.25
C THR A 98 -5.09 8.02 6.36
N LEU A 99 -5.54 7.69 7.58
CA LEU A 99 -6.93 7.28 7.82
C LEU A 99 -7.91 8.40 7.45
N ALA A 100 -7.57 9.65 7.77
CA ALA A 100 -8.41 10.82 7.52
C ALA A 100 -8.59 11.14 6.02
N MET A 101 -7.72 10.60 5.17
CA MET A 101 -7.83 10.63 3.70
C MET A 101 -8.60 9.44 3.12
N GLY A 102 -9.22 8.60 3.97
CA GLY A 102 -10.03 7.47 3.52
C GLY A 102 -9.27 6.16 3.32
N TYR A 103 -7.98 6.12 3.60
CA TYR A 103 -7.19 4.87 3.58
C TYR A 103 -7.43 4.10 4.88
N THR A 104 -8.33 3.12 4.83
CA THR A 104 -8.73 2.33 6.01
C THR A 104 -7.84 1.12 6.25
N THR A 105 -7.05 0.73 5.27
CA THR A 105 -6.05 -0.36 5.36
C THR A 105 -4.76 0.05 4.64
N VAL A 106 -3.61 -0.26 5.24
CA VAL A 106 -2.29 -0.01 4.65
C VAL A 106 -1.37 -1.21 4.89
N ARG A 107 -0.64 -1.62 3.85
CA ARG A 107 0.49 -2.54 3.97
C ARG A 107 1.78 -1.72 4.11
N ASP A 108 2.35 -1.74 5.33
CA ASP A 108 3.66 -1.13 5.59
C ASP A 108 4.76 -2.05 5.06
N ALA A 109 5.58 -1.49 4.18
CA ALA A 109 6.64 -2.23 3.48
C ALA A 109 7.96 -2.30 4.27
N GLY A 110 7.93 -1.92 5.54
CA GLY A 110 9.03 -2.01 6.49
C GLY A 110 9.39 -0.69 7.16
N GLY A 111 9.77 -0.79 8.41
CA GLY A 111 10.10 0.32 9.29
C GLY A 111 9.12 0.51 10.45
N LEU A 112 7.96 -0.13 10.41
CA LEU A 112 6.95 -0.04 11.46
C LEU A 112 6.95 -1.31 12.33
N ASP A 113 7.11 -1.15 13.64
CA ASP A 113 7.03 -2.27 14.59
C ASP A 113 5.57 -2.64 14.93
N ALA A 114 5.39 -3.85 15.49
CA ALA A 114 4.08 -4.38 15.83
C ALA A 114 3.36 -3.59 16.94
N GLY A 115 4.05 -2.75 17.69
CA GLY A 115 3.46 -1.90 18.73
C GLY A 115 2.50 -0.86 18.14
N PHE A 116 2.79 -0.30 16.97
CA PHE A 116 1.87 0.61 16.28
C PHE A 116 0.58 -0.11 15.85
N LYS A 117 0.68 -1.34 15.32
CA LYS A 117 -0.49 -2.14 14.97
C LYS A 117 -1.36 -2.38 16.20
N LEU A 118 -0.75 -2.80 17.29
CA LEU A 118 -1.45 -3.02 18.57
C LEU A 118 -2.09 -1.73 19.10
N ALA A 119 -1.40 -0.58 19.01
CA ALA A 119 -1.92 0.72 19.43
C ALA A 119 -3.16 1.14 18.62
N VAL A 120 -3.17 0.91 17.30
CA VAL A 120 -4.33 1.16 16.45
C VAL A 120 -5.48 0.19 16.76
N GLU A 121 -5.21 -1.10 16.95
CA GLU A 121 -6.21 -2.11 17.30
C GLU A 121 -6.86 -1.83 18.67
N GLN A 122 -6.06 -1.40 19.65
CA GLN A 122 -6.54 -0.99 20.97
C GLN A 122 -7.16 0.42 21.00
N ARG A 123 -7.18 1.14 19.87
CA ARG A 123 -7.68 2.52 19.75
C ARG A 123 -6.92 3.52 20.64
N LEU A 124 -5.66 3.27 20.96
CA LEU A 124 -4.79 4.22 21.65
C LEU A 124 -4.42 5.38 20.72
N ILE A 125 -4.27 5.10 19.44
CA ILE A 125 -4.07 6.09 18.37
C ILE A 125 -5.03 5.81 17.21
N PRO A 126 -5.51 6.83 16.48
CA PRO A 126 -6.21 6.63 15.22
C PRO A 126 -5.24 6.14 14.14
N GLY A 127 -5.72 5.30 13.23
CA GLY A 127 -4.93 4.82 12.10
C GLY A 127 -5.67 3.76 11.26
N PRO A 128 -5.16 3.44 10.07
CA PRO A 128 -5.69 2.36 9.23
C PRO A 128 -5.48 0.99 9.88
N ARG A 129 -6.13 -0.04 9.35
CA ARG A 129 -5.76 -1.44 9.58
C ARG A 129 -4.37 -1.66 8.99
N LEU A 130 -3.45 -2.20 9.80
CA LEU A 130 -2.05 -2.36 9.41
C LEU A 130 -1.75 -3.82 9.04
N VAL A 131 -1.08 -3.99 7.89
CA VAL A 131 -0.44 -5.23 7.44
C VAL A 131 1.05 -4.95 7.42
N LEU A 132 1.82 -5.58 8.30
CA LEU A 132 3.21 -5.20 8.59
C LEU A 132 4.21 -6.14 7.96
N ALA A 133 5.26 -5.58 7.33
CA ALA A 133 6.46 -6.33 6.96
C ALA A 133 7.54 -6.27 8.05
N VAL A 134 7.49 -5.32 8.95
CA VAL A 134 8.46 -5.03 10.01
C VAL A 134 9.77 -4.50 9.43
N GLN A 135 10.50 -5.29 8.62
CA GLN A 135 11.75 -4.87 7.97
C GLN A 135 11.87 -5.43 6.55
N ILE A 136 12.81 -4.87 5.77
CA ILE A 136 13.14 -5.31 4.42
C ILE A 136 14.29 -6.31 4.50
N ILE A 137 14.03 -7.60 4.30
CA ILE A 137 15.10 -8.61 4.27
C ILE A 137 15.98 -8.38 3.05
N SER A 138 17.28 -8.26 3.28
CA SER A 138 18.29 -7.99 2.24
C SER A 138 19.58 -8.74 2.49
N PRO A 139 20.38 -9.03 1.45
CA PRO A 139 21.76 -9.45 1.67
C PRO A 139 22.62 -8.26 2.10
N THR A 140 23.85 -8.53 2.53
CA THR A 140 24.85 -7.48 2.77
C THR A 140 25.00 -6.56 1.57
N GLY A 141 24.87 -5.27 1.79
CA GLY A 141 24.89 -4.24 0.76
C GLY A 141 23.58 -4.04 -0.01
N GLY A 142 22.53 -4.79 0.29
CA GLY A 142 21.19 -4.61 -0.27
C GLY A 142 20.45 -3.40 0.32
N ILE A 143 19.20 -3.18 -0.11
CA ILE A 143 18.41 -1.99 0.27
C ILE A 143 18.14 -1.93 1.78
N GLY A 144 17.89 -3.08 2.43
CA GLY A 144 17.63 -3.16 3.87
C GLY A 144 18.89 -3.05 4.71
N ASP A 145 20.08 -3.23 4.12
CA ASP A 145 21.35 -3.07 4.82
C ASP A 145 21.70 -1.59 4.96
N ARG A 146 21.54 -1.06 6.17
CA ARG A 146 21.77 0.35 6.49
C ARG A 146 23.26 0.65 6.60
N VAL A 147 23.90 0.90 5.48
CA VAL A 147 25.31 1.28 5.41
C VAL A 147 25.48 2.78 5.12
N SER A 148 26.51 3.37 5.73
CA SER A 148 26.95 4.73 5.43
C SER A 148 27.53 4.84 4.01
N PRO A 149 27.66 6.05 3.43
CA PRO A 149 28.34 6.23 2.15
C PRO A 149 29.78 5.68 2.11
N SER A 150 30.44 5.55 3.27
CA SER A 150 31.77 4.93 3.39
C SER A 150 31.73 3.40 3.32
N GLY A 151 30.55 2.78 3.24
CA GLY A 151 30.38 1.32 3.22
C GLY A 151 30.36 0.64 4.60
N HIS A 152 30.41 1.41 5.67
CA HIS A 152 30.34 0.86 7.02
C HIS A 152 28.92 0.86 7.55
N ALA A 153 28.52 -0.20 8.29
CA ALA A 153 27.26 -0.23 9.02
C ALA A 153 27.22 0.92 10.04
N CYS A 154 26.10 1.66 10.06
CA CYS A 154 25.94 2.79 10.98
C CYS A 154 25.21 2.31 12.25
N CYS A 155 25.91 2.19 13.36
CA CYS A 155 25.34 1.79 14.65
C CYS A 155 24.20 2.73 15.12
N ALA A 156 24.24 4.01 14.71
CA ALA A 156 23.23 5.00 15.06
C ALA A 156 21.91 4.85 14.28
N ALA A 157 21.92 4.09 13.18
CA ALA A 157 20.72 3.83 12.39
C ALA A 157 19.91 2.61 12.90
N TYR A 158 20.32 2.02 14.02
CA TYR A 158 19.65 0.86 14.60
C TYR A 158 18.48 1.30 15.48
N ASP A 159 17.26 0.99 15.04
CA ASP A 159 16.10 1.07 15.92
C ASP A 159 16.03 -0.23 16.74
N PRO A 160 16.19 -0.17 18.07
CA PRO A 160 16.21 -1.35 18.92
C PRO A 160 14.86 -2.09 18.98
N LEU A 161 13.79 -1.47 18.47
CA LEU A 161 12.46 -2.08 18.36
C LEU A 161 12.32 -2.98 17.13
N LEU A 162 13.24 -2.86 16.16
CA LEU A 162 13.19 -3.61 14.91
C LEU A 162 14.31 -4.68 14.90
N PRO A 163 14.01 -5.91 14.45
CA PRO A 163 15.01 -6.97 14.33
C PRO A 163 16.02 -6.68 13.20
N ASP A 164 17.18 -7.32 13.25
CA ASP A 164 18.13 -7.34 12.13
C ASP A 164 17.48 -8.03 10.92
N CYS A 165 17.69 -7.45 9.73
CA CYS A 165 17.11 -7.88 8.47
C CYS A 165 18.14 -8.32 7.43
N VAL A 166 19.45 -8.32 7.78
CA VAL A 166 20.52 -8.71 6.84
C VAL A 166 20.80 -10.20 6.94
N ALA A 167 20.72 -10.90 5.80
CA ALA A 167 20.96 -12.33 5.73
C ALA A 167 21.73 -12.72 4.46
N ASN A 168 22.71 -13.59 4.60
CA ASN A 168 23.48 -14.15 3.49
C ASN A 168 23.45 -15.68 3.54
N GLY A 169 23.13 -16.29 2.43
CA GLY A 169 22.94 -17.74 2.31
C GLY A 169 21.56 -18.23 2.76
N PRO A 170 21.11 -19.37 2.23
CA PRO A 170 19.73 -19.84 2.37
C PRO A 170 19.31 -20.11 3.82
N ASP A 171 20.20 -20.59 4.69
CA ASP A 171 19.84 -20.89 6.07
C ASP A 171 19.67 -19.64 6.90
N ALA A 172 20.57 -18.64 6.75
CA ALA A 172 20.41 -17.34 7.40
C ALA A 172 19.14 -16.62 6.94
N VAL A 173 18.79 -16.73 5.67
CA VAL A 173 17.55 -16.16 5.11
C VAL A 173 16.30 -16.78 5.78
N ARG A 174 16.27 -18.13 5.97
CA ARG A 174 15.16 -18.80 6.70
C ARG A 174 15.05 -18.31 8.13
N ASP A 175 16.19 -18.15 8.83
CA ASP A 175 16.22 -17.68 10.22
C ASP A 175 15.70 -16.25 10.34
N VAL A 176 16.05 -15.37 9.38
CA VAL A 176 15.56 -13.99 9.37
C VAL A 176 14.07 -13.95 9.04
N VAL A 177 13.54 -14.76 8.11
CA VAL A 177 12.10 -14.88 7.86
C VAL A 177 11.34 -15.24 9.16
N ARG A 178 11.81 -16.26 9.90
CA ARG A 178 11.23 -16.65 11.20
C ARG A 178 11.30 -15.51 12.22
N THR A 179 12.40 -14.77 12.20
CA THR A 179 12.59 -13.60 13.08
C THR A 179 11.58 -12.50 12.78
N MET A 180 11.32 -12.19 11.49
CA MET A 180 10.28 -11.22 11.10
C MET A 180 8.89 -11.69 11.54
N VAL A 181 8.55 -12.97 11.31
CA VAL A 181 7.26 -13.52 11.76
C VAL A 181 7.11 -13.43 13.27
N ARG A 182 8.16 -13.76 14.04
CA ARG A 182 8.17 -13.63 15.51
C ARG A 182 8.00 -12.17 15.95
N ALA A 183 8.54 -11.22 15.18
CA ALA A 183 8.40 -9.79 15.46
C ALA A 183 7.02 -9.21 15.06
N GLY A 184 6.13 -10.03 14.50
CA GLY A 184 4.75 -9.65 14.17
C GLY A 184 4.51 -9.33 12.70
N ALA A 185 5.41 -9.75 11.79
CA ALA A 185 5.20 -9.57 10.36
C ALA A 185 3.97 -10.36 9.87
N ASP A 186 3.08 -9.68 9.16
CA ASP A 186 1.94 -10.25 8.44
C ASP A 186 2.32 -10.66 7.01
N VAL A 187 3.34 -10.02 6.46
CA VAL A 187 3.90 -10.22 5.12
C VAL A 187 5.42 -10.16 5.21
N ILE A 188 6.12 -10.85 4.33
CA ILE A 188 7.58 -10.75 4.24
C ILE A 188 7.94 -9.79 3.12
N LYS A 189 8.73 -8.76 3.44
CA LYS A 189 9.29 -7.82 2.45
C LYS A 189 10.74 -8.17 2.17
N THR A 190 11.08 -8.22 0.89
CA THR A 190 12.45 -8.40 0.43
C THR A 190 12.76 -7.48 -0.76
N ALA A 191 14.02 -7.47 -1.19
CA ALA A 191 14.49 -6.71 -2.34
C ALA A 191 15.51 -7.52 -3.13
N THR A 192 15.24 -7.75 -4.41
CA THR A 192 16.13 -8.48 -5.31
C THR A 192 16.92 -7.57 -6.25
N THR A 193 16.65 -6.27 -6.24
CA THR A 193 17.44 -5.27 -7.00
C THR A 193 17.76 -4.07 -6.12
N GLY A 194 18.64 -3.20 -6.59
CA GLY A 194 18.69 -1.82 -6.10
C GLY A 194 17.49 -1.01 -6.60
N GLY A 195 17.33 0.22 -6.10
CA GLY A 195 16.31 1.19 -6.50
C GLY A 195 16.92 2.47 -7.07
N ALA A 196 16.06 3.40 -7.50
CA ALA A 196 16.52 4.72 -7.94
C ALA A 196 17.26 5.48 -6.83
N SER A 197 16.78 5.38 -5.59
CA SER A 197 17.39 6.03 -4.41
C SER A 197 18.54 5.25 -3.77
N SER A 198 18.87 4.06 -4.29
CA SER A 198 19.99 3.26 -3.80
C SER A 198 21.34 3.94 -4.08
N ARG A 199 22.33 3.63 -3.24
CA ARG A 199 23.71 4.13 -3.39
C ARG A 199 24.27 3.91 -4.80
N PRO A 200 25.25 4.69 -5.23
CA PRO A 200 26.01 4.40 -6.45
C PRO A 200 26.57 2.96 -6.43
N GLY A 201 26.55 2.28 -7.59
CA GLY A 201 27.00 0.89 -7.73
C GLY A 201 25.99 -0.18 -7.28
N HIS A 202 24.76 0.23 -6.89
CA HIS A 202 23.67 -0.70 -6.62
C HIS A 202 22.37 -0.08 -7.17
N GLY A 203 22.07 -0.35 -8.42
CA GLY A 203 21.02 0.28 -9.19
C GLY A 203 19.83 -0.64 -9.51
N PRO A 204 18.87 -0.13 -10.28
CA PRO A 204 17.63 -0.83 -10.62
C PRO A 204 17.79 -2.19 -11.30
N LEU A 205 18.91 -2.42 -11.98
CA LEU A 205 19.19 -3.66 -12.74
C LEU A 205 20.21 -4.57 -12.04
N ASP A 206 20.76 -4.16 -10.89
CA ASP A 206 21.77 -4.92 -10.16
C ASP A 206 21.08 -5.91 -9.21
N ALA A 207 21.30 -7.22 -9.44
CA ALA A 207 20.73 -8.26 -8.57
C ALA A 207 21.37 -8.24 -7.17
N ALA A 208 20.54 -8.50 -6.15
CA ALA A 208 20.94 -8.53 -4.76
C ALA A 208 21.04 -9.96 -4.19
N PHE A 209 20.01 -10.78 -4.41
CA PHE A 209 19.96 -12.18 -3.96
C PHE A 209 20.23 -13.16 -5.11
N SER A 210 20.79 -14.33 -4.77
CA SER A 210 20.82 -15.48 -5.66
C SER A 210 19.45 -16.19 -5.70
N SER A 211 19.22 -17.04 -6.73
CA SER A 211 18.00 -17.84 -6.84
C SER A 211 17.80 -18.76 -5.64
N VAL A 212 18.89 -19.40 -5.15
CA VAL A 212 18.83 -20.34 -4.01
C VAL A 212 18.40 -19.63 -2.71
N GLU A 213 18.84 -18.40 -2.50
CA GLU A 213 18.42 -17.58 -1.35
C GLU A 213 16.96 -17.16 -1.47
N MET A 214 16.51 -16.76 -2.66
CA MET A 214 15.12 -16.39 -2.88
C MET A 214 14.17 -17.58 -2.78
N ASP A 215 14.55 -18.75 -3.28
CA ASP A 215 13.79 -20.00 -3.11
C ASP A 215 13.62 -20.34 -1.62
N ALA A 216 14.70 -20.17 -0.83
CA ALA A 216 14.65 -20.38 0.61
C ALA A 216 13.73 -19.37 1.31
N LEU A 217 13.79 -18.09 0.93
CA LEU A 217 12.95 -17.02 1.48
C LEU A 217 11.47 -17.30 1.22
N VAL A 218 11.10 -17.52 -0.04
CA VAL A 218 9.69 -17.71 -0.45
C VAL A 218 9.13 -19.00 0.15
N THR A 219 9.87 -20.12 0.06
CA THR A 219 9.44 -21.40 0.62
C THR A 219 9.19 -21.30 2.13
N GLU A 220 10.10 -20.70 2.89
CA GLU A 220 9.95 -20.53 4.33
C GLU A 220 8.77 -19.60 4.67
N SER A 221 8.63 -18.50 3.94
CA SER A 221 7.54 -17.55 4.14
C SER A 221 6.17 -18.21 3.91
N HIS A 222 6.00 -18.93 2.81
CA HIS A 222 4.77 -19.61 2.49
C HIS A 222 4.47 -20.75 3.47
N ALA A 223 5.48 -21.49 3.94
CA ALA A 223 5.32 -22.51 4.98
C ALA A 223 4.80 -21.92 6.31
N LEU A 224 5.14 -20.68 6.60
CA LEU A 224 4.66 -19.92 7.75
C LEU A 224 3.35 -19.14 7.48
N GLY A 225 2.72 -19.35 6.32
CA GLY A 225 1.47 -18.69 5.93
C GLY A 225 1.64 -17.19 5.64
N ARG A 226 2.83 -16.74 5.24
CA ARG A 226 3.12 -15.34 4.91
C ARG A 226 3.33 -15.17 3.42
N ARG A 227 2.66 -14.18 2.83
CA ARG A 227 2.94 -13.74 1.46
C ARG A 227 4.27 -13.01 1.40
N VAL A 228 4.85 -12.95 0.19
CA VAL A 228 6.12 -12.26 -0.07
C VAL A 228 5.89 -11.10 -1.02
N MET A 229 6.22 -9.89 -0.60
CA MET A 229 6.29 -8.70 -1.43
C MET A 229 7.76 -8.40 -1.75
N CYS A 230 8.08 -8.22 -3.03
CA CYS A 230 9.46 -8.09 -3.49
C CYS A 230 9.71 -6.79 -4.24
N HIS A 231 10.59 -5.95 -3.72
CA HIS A 231 11.17 -4.83 -4.48
C HIS A 231 12.04 -5.41 -5.60
N ALA A 232 11.62 -5.25 -6.84
CA ALA A 232 12.32 -5.73 -8.02
C ALA A 232 12.01 -4.83 -9.22
N LEU A 233 13.00 -4.05 -9.68
CA LEU A 233 12.77 -3.08 -10.73
C LEU A 233 12.96 -3.67 -12.13
N GLY A 234 14.00 -4.49 -12.33
CA GLY A 234 14.34 -5.04 -13.64
C GLY A 234 15.49 -6.04 -13.59
N GLY A 235 15.97 -6.43 -14.77
CA GLY A 235 17.13 -7.28 -14.93
C GLY A 235 17.03 -8.67 -14.29
N PRO A 236 18.18 -9.29 -13.96
CA PRO A 236 18.21 -10.64 -13.36
C PRO A 236 17.47 -10.74 -12.02
N GLY A 237 17.50 -9.69 -11.18
CA GLY A 237 16.83 -9.69 -9.88
C GLY A 237 15.31 -9.80 -9.99
N LEU A 238 14.69 -9.14 -10.98
CA LEU A 238 13.25 -9.26 -11.24
C LEU A 238 12.88 -10.69 -11.67
N ARG A 239 13.68 -11.31 -12.54
CA ARG A 239 13.48 -12.69 -12.97
C ARG A 239 13.60 -13.67 -11.80
N ILE A 240 14.65 -13.54 -10.97
CA ILE A 240 14.84 -14.38 -9.77
C ILE A 240 13.64 -14.28 -8.84
N ALA A 241 13.10 -13.08 -8.60
CA ALA A 241 11.92 -12.90 -7.75
C ALA A 241 10.70 -13.66 -8.28
N LEU A 242 10.40 -13.54 -9.58
CA LEU A 242 9.26 -14.22 -10.20
C LEU A 242 9.42 -15.73 -10.28
N GLU A 243 10.63 -16.22 -10.59
CA GLU A 243 10.93 -17.66 -10.63
C GLU A 243 10.81 -18.30 -9.24
N ALA A 244 11.19 -17.58 -8.17
CA ALA A 244 11.01 -18.01 -6.79
C ALA A 244 9.54 -18.01 -6.33
N GLY A 245 8.61 -17.36 -7.05
CA GLY A 245 7.18 -17.37 -6.77
C GLY A 245 6.73 -16.36 -5.73
N VAL A 246 7.27 -15.14 -5.74
CA VAL A 246 6.77 -14.05 -4.88
C VAL A 246 5.32 -13.68 -5.20
N ASP A 247 4.57 -13.21 -4.21
CA ASP A 247 3.13 -12.89 -4.37
C ASP A 247 2.88 -11.52 -4.98
N SER A 248 3.80 -10.58 -4.82
CA SER A 248 3.75 -9.29 -5.50
C SER A 248 5.12 -8.76 -5.88
N ILE A 249 5.19 -8.13 -7.07
CA ILE A 249 6.32 -7.35 -7.54
C ILE A 249 6.02 -5.88 -7.25
N GLU A 250 6.89 -5.29 -6.48
CA GLU A 250 6.85 -3.88 -6.15
C GLU A 250 7.76 -3.10 -7.13
N HIS A 251 7.26 -1.98 -7.63
CA HIS A 251 7.90 -1.10 -8.61
C HIS A 251 7.89 -1.66 -10.04
N GLY A 252 8.56 -2.78 -10.33
CA GLY A 252 8.52 -3.46 -11.63
C GLY A 252 8.78 -2.55 -12.84
N CYS A 253 9.69 -1.57 -12.69
CA CYS A 253 9.84 -0.48 -13.65
C CYS A 253 10.23 -0.93 -15.05
N TYR A 254 10.93 -2.06 -15.19
CA TYR A 254 11.41 -2.60 -16.45
C TYR A 254 10.73 -3.93 -16.84
N LEU A 255 9.50 -4.16 -16.40
CA LEU A 255 8.70 -5.33 -16.82
C LEU A 255 8.36 -5.29 -18.31
N ASP A 256 8.35 -4.10 -18.94
CA ASP A 256 8.12 -3.92 -20.36
C ASP A 256 9.25 -4.51 -21.23
N GLU A 257 10.47 -4.61 -20.71
CA GLU A 257 11.62 -5.18 -21.44
C GLU A 257 11.52 -6.70 -21.64
N ASP A 258 10.76 -7.39 -20.78
CA ASP A 258 10.54 -8.83 -20.90
C ASP A 258 9.07 -9.20 -20.72
N PRO A 259 8.27 -9.15 -21.81
CA PRO A 259 6.86 -9.49 -21.75
C PRO A 259 6.56 -10.92 -21.26
N THR A 260 7.55 -11.83 -21.30
CA THR A 260 7.37 -13.20 -20.78
C THR A 260 7.18 -13.21 -19.28
N LEU A 261 7.81 -12.30 -18.55
CA LEU A 261 7.65 -12.13 -17.11
C LEU A 261 6.23 -11.64 -16.75
N LEU A 262 5.68 -10.70 -17.53
CA LEU A 262 4.28 -10.28 -17.37
C LEU A 262 3.30 -11.41 -17.66
N GLY A 263 3.57 -12.23 -18.68
CA GLY A 263 2.78 -13.42 -18.97
C GLY A 263 2.83 -14.44 -17.82
N GLN A 264 3.99 -14.63 -17.21
CA GLN A 264 4.18 -15.45 -16.03
C GLN A 264 3.37 -14.90 -14.83
N MET A 265 3.45 -13.58 -14.56
CA MET A 265 2.68 -12.92 -13.51
C MET A 265 1.17 -13.13 -13.69
N ALA A 266 0.65 -12.98 -14.91
CA ALA A 266 -0.76 -13.19 -15.23
C ALA A 266 -1.21 -14.62 -14.94
N VAL A 267 -0.39 -15.62 -15.29
CA VAL A 267 -0.68 -17.05 -15.05
C VAL A 267 -0.59 -17.42 -13.58
N GLN A 268 0.41 -16.93 -12.87
CA GLN A 268 0.64 -17.20 -11.44
C GLN A 268 -0.31 -16.40 -10.53
N GLY A 269 -0.91 -15.32 -11.04
CA GLY A 269 -1.69 -14.37 -10.24
C GLY A 269 -0.83 -13.47 -9.36
N THR A 270 0.46 -13.29 -9.70
CA THR A 270 1.37 -12.39 -9.02
C THR A 270 0.92 -10.95 -9.23
N PHE A 271 0.76 -10.19 -8.17
CA PHE A 271 0.34 -8.79 -8.24
C PHE A 271 1.47 -7.88 -8.71
N PHE A 272 1.11 -6.85 -9.47
CA PHE A 272 1.97 -5.72 -9.77
C PHE A 272 1.56 -4.52 -8.91
N VAL A 273 2.50 -3.99 -8.14
CA VAL A 273 2.33 -2.78 -7.31
C VAL A 273 3.29 -1.71 -7.84
N PRO A 274 2.87 -0.86 -8.78
CA PRO A 274 3.81 -0.03 -9.55
C PRO A 274 4.49 1.07 -8.72
N THR A 275 3.78 1.68 -7.76
CA THR A 275 4.31 2.81 -6.98
C THR A 275 4.81 3.99 -7.83
N LEU A 276 4.03 4.36 -8.83
CA LEU A 276 4.38 5.45 -9.76
C LEU A 276 4.70 6.75 -9.03
N THR A 277 4.01 6.98 -7.90
CA THR A 277 4.10 8.21 -7.11
C THR A 277 5.53 8.50 -6.66
N VAL A 278 6.22 7.53 -6.08
CA VAL A 278 7.60 7.73 -5.58
C VAL A 278 8.57 8.00 -6.72
N TYR A 279 8.40 7.36 -7.88
CA TYR A 279 9.30 7.57 -9.02
C TYR A 279 9.06 8.90 -9.71
N VAL A 280 7.82 9.40 -9.74
CA VAL A 280 7.54 10.78 -10.18
C VAL A 280 8.24 11.77 -9.24
N HIS A 281 8.14 11.54 -7.91
CA HIS A 281 8.84 12.37 -6.92
C HIS A 281 10.37 12.32 -7.07
N HIS A 282 10.94 11.15 -7.31
CA HIS A 282 12.39 10.99 -7.49
C HIS A 282 12.97 11.74 -8.69
N ARG A 283 12.16 12.07 -9.70
CA ARG A 283 12.60 12.90 -10.84
C ARG A 283 12.95 14.33 -10.42
N GLU A 284 12.49 14.77 -9.26
CA GLU A 284 12.78 16.09 -8.66
C GLU A 284 13.82 15.99 -7.53
N SER A 285 14.43 14.83 -7.33
CA SER A 285 15.39 14.60 -6.26
C SER A 285 16.59 15.55 -6.38
N PRO A 286 17.05 16.15 -5.27
CA PRO A 286 18.28 16.93 -5.24
C PRO A 286 19.54 16.09 -5.51
N ALA A 287 19.49 14.78 -5.25
CA ALA A 287 20.58 13.86 -5.52
C ALA A 287 20.65 13.51 -7.02
N PRO A 288 21.73 13.89 -7.76
CA PRO A 288 21.78 13.73 -9.20
C PRO A 288 21.57 12.29 -9.68
N HIS A 289 22.22 11.30 -9.04
CA HIS A 289 22.11 9.90 -9.44
C HIS A 289 20.69 9.34 -9.25
N VAL A 290 19.94 9.82 -8.25
CA VAL A 290 18.53 9.44 -8.03
C VAL A 290 17.66 10.00 -9.14
N ARG A 291 17.83 11.30 -9.43
CA ARG A 291 17.07 11.98 -10.47
C ARG A 291 17.33 11.38 -11.85
N GLU A 292 18.59 11.13 -12.20
CA GLU A 292 18.98 10.54 -13.48
C GLU A 292 18.36 9.16 -13.69
N ARG A 293 18.42 8.30 -12.66
CA ARG A 293 17.80 6.97 -12.68
C ARG A 293 16.27 7.07 -12.82
N ALA A 294 15.63 7.95 -12.04
CA ALA A 294 14.18 8.11 -12.08
C ALA A 294 13.69 8.66 -13.43
N VAL A 295 14.45 9.56 -14.06
CA VAL A 295 14.16 10.04 -15.42
C VAL A 295 14.33 8.92 -16.44
N ALA A 296 15.41 8.15 -16.37
CA ALA A 296 15.68 7.06 -17.30
C ALA A 296 14.61 5.96 -17.25
N LEU A 297 14.17 5.55 -16.06
CA LEU A 297 13.19 4.46 -15.90
C LEU A 297 11.74 4.87 -16.17
N HIS A 298 11.41 6.17 -16.20
CA HIS A 298 10.02 6.63 -16.23
C HIS A 298 9.20 6.09 -17.41
N ALA A 299 9.77 6.13 -18.62
CA ALA A 299 9.08 5.63 -19.81
C ALA A 299 8.81 4.12 -19.73
N HIS A 300 9.80 3.34 -19.28
CA HIS A 300 9.67 1.90 -19.02
C HIS A 300 8.60 1.61 -17.97
N HIS A 301 8.58 2.37 -16.88
CA HIS A 301 7.60 2.18 -15.80
C HIS A 301 6.16 2.34 -16.29
N VAL A 302 5.89 3.42 -17.06
CA VAL A 302 4.57 3.64 -17.67
C VAL A 302 4.25 2.55 -18.70
N ALA A 303 5.22 2.13 -19.52
CA ALA A 303 5.04 1.04 -20.47
C ALA A 303 4.76 -0.30 -19.77
N SER A 304 5.44 -0.58 -18.66
CA SER A 304 5.20 -1.75 -17.82
C SER A 304 3.76 -1.82 -17.30
N VAL A 305 3.21 -0.69 -16.82
CA VAL A 305 1.80 -0.60 -16.39
C VAL A 305 0.85 -0.89 -17.54
N ARG A 306 1.05 -0.25 -18.70
CA ARG A 306 0.22 -0.47 -19.90
C ARG A 306 0.25 -1.92 -20.34
N ARG A 307 1.44 -2.51 -20.41
CA ARG A 307 1.60 -3.89 -20.82
C ARG A 307 0.98 -4.88 -19.82
N ALA A 308 1.08 -4.59 -18.52
CA ALA A 308 0.42 -5.36 -17.48
C ALA A 308 -1.12 -5.36 -17.63
N LEU A 309 -1.71 -4.18 -17.94
CA LEU A 309 -3.15 -4.06 -18.21
C LEU A 309 -3.57 -4.90 -19.43
N GLU A 310 -2.81 -4.83 -20.53
CA GLU A 310 -3.07 -5.59 -21.76
C GLU A 310 -3.05 -7.10 -21.54
N LEU A 311 -2.13 -7.58 -20.70
CA LEU A 311 -1.96 -9.00 -20.40
C LEU A 311 -2.82 -9.50 -19.22
N GLY A 312 -3.60 -8.62 -18.59
CA GLY A 312 -4.47 -8.97 -17.47
C GLY A 312 -3.74 -9.26 -16.16
N VAL A 313 -2.53 -8.74 -15.98
CA VAL A 313 -1.81 -8.81 -14.69
C VAL A 313 -2.60 -8.00 -13.65
N PRO A 314 -2.89 -8.56 -12.46
CA PRO A 314 -3.62 -7.82 -11.44
C PRO A 314 -2.74 -6.69 -10.86
N ILE A 315 -3.24 -5.45 -10.92
CA ILE A 315 -2.55 -4.25 -10.40
C ILE A 315 -3.17 -3.85 -9.07
N ALA A 316 -2.34 -3.67 -8.03
CA ALA A 316 -2.76 -3.07 -6.77
C ALA A 316 -2.06 -1.70 -6.59
N ALA A 317 -2.79 -0.71 -6.09
CA ALA A 317 -2.25 0.61 -5.82
C ALA A 317 -1.39 0.59 -4.55
N GLY A 318 -0.19 1.13 -4.65
CA GLY A 318 0.73 1.37 -3.56
C GLY A 318 1.58 2.60 -3.88
N THR A 319 1.90 3.43 -2.90
CA THR A 319 2.53 4.73 -3.14
C THR A 319 4.03 4.75 -2.94
N ASP A 320 4.54 3.85 -2.09
CA ASP A 320 5.91 3.93 -1.55
C ASP A 320 6.14 5.30 -0.88
N ALA A 321 5.09 5.81 -0.18
CA ALA A 321 5.19 7.03 0.59
C ALA A 321 6.19 6.85 1.75
N GLY A 322 6.67 7.97 2.27
CA GLY A 322 7.76 7.97 3.25
C GLY A 322 9.02 8.63 2.72
N GLY A 323 9.27 8.54 1.41
CA GLY A 323 10.24 9.35 0.71
C GLY A 323 9.70 10.69 0.24
N HIS A 324 8.42 10.75 -0.03
CA HIS A 324 7.60 11.95 -0.22
C HIS A 324 6.58 12.06 0.92
N GLY A 325 6.10 13.27 1.17
CA GLY A 325 5.25 13.53 2.34
C GLY A 325 3.91 12.81 2.32
N HIS A 326 3.54 12.21 3.43
CA HIS A 326 2.18 11.77 3.74
C HIS A 326 1.26 12.96 4.01
N PRO A 327 -0.07 12.81 3.94
CA PRO A 327 -0.85 11.73 3.33
C PRO A 327 -1.26 12.14 1.89
N ARG A 328 -0.59 11.64 0.89
CA ARG A 328 -0.90 11.92 -0.52
C ARG A 328 -1.12 10.64 -1.34
N ASN A 329 -1.60 9.59 -0.67
CA ASN A 329 -1.70 8.24 -1.23
C ASN A 329 -2.56 8.18 -2.52
N ALA A 330 -3.61 9.00 -2.65
CA ALA A 330 -4.43 9.04 -3.85
C ALA A 330 -3.72 9.60 -5.11
N LEU A 331 -2.47 10.11 -5.00
CA LEU A 331 -1.64 10.41 -6.16
C LEU A 331 -1.38 9.17 -7.02
N GLU A 332 -1.28 8.00 -6.41
CA GLU A 332 -1.08 6.77 -7.16
C GLU A 332 -2.25 6.49 -8.12
N LEU A 333 -3.49 6.74 -7.68
CA LEU A 333 -4.66 6.57 -8.55
C LEU A 333 -4.61 7.52 -9.75
N LYS A 334 -4.20 8.78 -9.53
CA LYS A 334 -3.99 9.75 -10.60
C LYS A 334 -2.95 9.26 -11.60
N TYR A 335 -1.81 8.80 -11.12
CA TYR A 335 -0.73 8.33 -12.01
C TYR A 335 -1.08 7.00 -12.70
N LEU A 336 -1.84 6.11 -12.08
CA LEU A 336 -2.40 4.93 -12.73
C LEU A 336 -3.32 5.30 -13.90
N VAL A 337 -4.17 6.33 -13.74
CA VAL A 337 -5.02 6.82 -14.83
C VAL A 337 -4.17 7.44 -15.95
N GLU A 338 -3.18 8.24 -15.62
CA GLU A 338 -2.24 8.81 -16.60
C GLU A 338 -1.43 7.72 -17.35
N ALA A 339 -1.14 6.60 -16.67
CA ALA A 339 -0.47 5.45 -17.26
C ALA A 339 -1.39 4.59 -18.14
N GLY A 340 -2.73 4.80 -18.13
CA GLY A 340 -3.67 4.13 -19.02
C GLY A 340 -4.78 3.32 -18.34
N CYS A 341 -4.84 3.28 -17.00
CA CYS A 341 -5.99 2.73 -16.30
C CYS A 341 -7.24 3.60 -16.53
N THR A 342 -8.41 2.98 -16.64
CA THR A 342 -9.65 3.73 -16.44
C THR A 342 -9.78 4.14 -14.98
N PRO A 343 -10.55 5.20 -14.65
CA PRO A 343 -10.80 5.57 -13.25
C PRO A 343 -11.35 4.41 -12.39
N MET A 344 -12.21 3.56 -12.96
CA MET A 344 -12.73 2.37 -12.28
C MET A 344 -11.61 1.35 -12.01
N GLN A 345 -10.68 1.14 -12.95
CA GLN A 345 -9.54 0.25 -12.73
C GLN A 345 -8.61 0.79 -11.64
N ALA A 346 -8.34 2.10 -11.64
CA ALA A 346 -7.53 2.74 -10.60
C ALA A 346 -8.20 2.63 -9.22
N LEU A 347 -9.52 2.86 -9.12
CA LEU A 347 -10.26 2.70 -7.88
C LEU A 347 -10.24 1.24 -7.39
N ARG A 348 -10.43 0.27 -8.29
CA ARG A 348 -10.32 -1.16 -7.94
C ARG A 348 -8.90 -1.54 -7.50
N ALA A 349 -7.88 -0.93 -8.09
CA ALA A 349 -6.48 -1.14 -7.67
C ALA A 349 -6.26 -0.71 -6.21
N ALA A 350 -6.96 0.33 -5.73
CA ALA A 350 -6.91 0.80 -4.35
C ALA A 350 -8.03 0.23 -3.44
N THR A 351 -8.79 -0.74 -3.90
CA THR A 351 -9.88 -1.36 -3.13
C THR A 351 -9.87 -2.88 -3.30
N GLN A 352 -10.65 -3.45 -4.20
CA GLN A 352 -10.82 -4.90 -4.40
C GLN A 352 -9.48 -5.60 -4.71
N TRP A 353 -8.69 -5.06 -5.64
CA TRP A 353 -7.44 -5.72 -6.04
C TRP A 353 -6.36 -5.58 -4.97
N ALA A 354 -6.26 -4.42 -4.30
CA ALA A 354 -5.39 -4.29 -3.16
C ALA A 354 -5.79 -5.24 -2.02
N ALA A 355 -7.08 -5.38 -1.70
CA ALA A 355 -7.55 -6.35 -0.72
C ALA A 355 -7.12 -7.79 -1.07
N ARG A 356 -7.23 -8.19 -2.34
CA ARG A 356 -6.76 -9.50 -2.83
C ARG A 356 -5.24 -9.63 -2.74
N CYS A 357 -4.49 -8.58 -3.08
CA CYS A 357 -3.03 -8.53 -2.94
C CYS A 357 -2.60 -8.77 -1.48
N LEU A 358 -3.35 -8.21 -0.54
CA LEU A 358 -3.07 -8.36 0.89
C LEU A 358 -3.65 -9.65 1.52
N GLY A 359 -4.46 -10.43 0.79
CA GLY A 359 -5.16 -11.61 1.34
C GLY A 359 -6.35 -11.26 2.24
N LEU A 360 -6.89 -10.05 2.10
CA LEU A 360 -8.00 -9.52 2.90
C LEU A 360 -9.32 -9.42 2.10
N GLU A 361 -9.40 -10.02 0.92
CA GLU A 361 -10.54 -9.93 0.01
C GLU A 361 -11.86 -10.43 0.58
N ARG A 362 -11.84 -11.22 1.66
CA ARG A 362 -13.03 -11.68 2.36
C ARG A 362 -13.55 -10.68 3.39
N GLU A 363 -12.72 -9.71 3.79
CA GLU A 363 -13.04 -8.77 4.86
C GLU A 363 -13.28 -7.35 4.32
N VAL A 364 -12.46 -6.87 3.36
CA VAL A 364 -12.47 -5.48 2.89
C VAL A 364 -12.35 -5.39 1.36
N GLY A 365 -12.39 -4.18 0.83
CA GLY A 365 -12.16 -3.86 -0.58
C GLY A 365 -13.42 -3.80 -1.43
N THR A 366 -14.57 -4.26 -0.91
CA THR A 366 -15.88 -4.13 -1.57
C THR A 366 -16.98 -3.82 -0.56
N ILE A 367 -18.08 -3.19 -1.02
CA ILE A 367 -19.26 -2.92 -0.19
C ILE A 367 -20.29 -4.00 -0.47
N GLU A 368 -20.13 -5.14 0.19
CA GLU A 368 -20.98 -6.30 0.06
C GLU A 368 -21.42 -6.80 1.44
N LYS A 369 -22.58 -7.48 1.48
CA LYS A 369 -23.09 -8.09 2.70
C LYS A 369 -22.05 -9.02 3.33
N GLY A 370 -21.81 -8.83 4.63
CA GLY A 370 -20.84 -9.61 5.44
C GLY A 370 -19.44 -9.03 5.49
N ARG A 371 -19.09 -8.06 4.61
CA ARG A 371 -17.79 -7.35 4.66
C ARG A 371 -17.75 -6.39 5.82
N LEU A 372 -16.54 -6.04 6.27
CA LEU A 372 -16.35 -4.96 7.22
C LEU A 372 -16.83 -3.63 6.62
N ALA A 373 -17.47 -2.84 7.44
CA ALA A 373 -17.95 -1.52 7.05
C ALA A 373 -16.80 -0.49 7.06
N ASP A 374 -15.86 -0.70 6.14
CA ASP A 374 -14.80 0.23 5.79
C ASP A 374 -15.28 1.04 4.58
N LEU A 375 -15.71 2.28 4.80
CA LEU A 375 -16.46 3.09 3.82
C LEU A 375 -15.93 4.51 3.79
N VAL A 376 -15.94 5.12 2.61
CA VAL A 376 -15.59 6.54 2.41
C VAL A 376 -16.71 7.25 1.66
N LEU A 377 -17.24 8.32 2.23
CA LEU A 377 -18.20 9.22 1.60
C LEU A 377 -17.45 10.41 1.01
N VAL A 378 -17.62 10.61 -0.29
CA VAL A 378 -16.89 11.60 -1.08
C VAL A 378 -17.85 12.63 -1.67
N ASP A 379 -17.50 13.91 -1.53
CA ASP A 379 -18.16 15.02 -2.26
C ASP A 379 -17.56 15.13 -3.67
N GLY A 380 -18.18 14.46 -4.62
CA GLY A 380 -17.77 14.31 -6.00
C GLY A 380 -17.80 12.85 -6.45
N ASN A 381 -17.44 12.62 -7.70
CA ASN A 381 -17.42 11.28 -8.28
C ASN A 381 -15.99 10.92 -8.71
N PRO A 382 -15.29 9.99 -8.03
CA PRO A 382 -13.92 9.61 -8.40
C PRO A 382 -13.81 8.90 -9.76
N LEU A 383 -14.93 8.51 -10.39
CA LEU A 383 -14.91 7.97 -11.76
C LEU A 383 -14.90 9.07 -12.82
N ASP A 384 -15.37 10.27 -12.49
CA ASP A 384 -15.27 11.44 -13.37
C ASP A 384 -13.89 12.13 -13.21
N ASP A 385 -13.42 12.22 -11.98
CA ASP A 385 -12.11 12.79 -11.63
C ASP A 385 -11.56 12.14 -10.36
N VAL A 386 -10.56 11.29 -10.48
CA VAL A 386 -9.97 10.60 -9.34
C VAL A 386 -9.26 11.57 -8.36
N THR A 387 -8.92 12.79 -8.82
CA THR A 387 -8.20 13.78 -7.99
C THR A 387 -9.07 14.36 -6.88
N VAL A 388 -10.38 14.15 -6.90
CA VAL A 388 -11.27 14.50 -5.77
C VAL A 388 -10.85 13.80 -4.47
N LEU A 389 -10.18 12.64 -4.57
CA LEU A 389 -9.64 11.90 -3.43
C LEU A 389 -8.37 12.52 -2.82
N LEU A 390 -7.78 13.52 -3.48
CA LEU A 390 -6.62 14.27 -2.96
C LEU A 390 -7.01 15.45 -2.07
N ASP A 391 -8.27 15.87 -2.13
CA ASP A 391 -8.77 17.01 -1.36
C ASP A 391 -9.39 16.55 -0.03
N PRO A 392 -8.76 16.83 1.13
CA PRO A 392 -9.31 16.48 2.43
C PRO A 392 -10.73 17.00 2.68
N ALA A 393 -11.08 18.15 2.08
CA ALA A 393 -12.41 18.73 2.23
C ALA A 393 -13.51 17.94 1.51
N ARG A 394 -13.13 17.10 0.53
CA ARG A 394 -14.06 16.24 -0.20
C ARG A 394 -14.22 14.85 0.43
N ILE A 395 -13.36 14.47 1.37
CA ILE A 395 -13.53 13.24 2.15
C ILE A 395 -14.42 13.58 3.35
N GLU A 396 -15.73 13.45 3.19
CA GLU A 396 -16.70 13.93 4.17
C GLU A 396 -16.90 12.99 5.36
N LEU A 397 -16.83 11.66 5.12
CA LEU A 397 -17.01 10.67 6.16
C LEU A 397 -16.09 9.47 5.90
N VAL A 398 -15.42 8.99 6.95
CA VAL A 398 -14.64 7.75 6.91
C VAL A 398 -15.11 6.83 8.01
N LEU A 399 -15.55 5.62 7.64
CA LEU A 399 -15.83 4.54 8.57
C LEU A 399 -14.76 3.46 8.43
N LYS A 400 -14.29 2.95 9.57
CA LYS A 400 -13.42 1.77 9.65
C LYS A 400 -14.04 0.77 10.64
N GLY A 401 -14.39 -0.43 10.16
CA GLY A 401 -15.12 -1.41 10.96
C GLY A 401 -16.38 -0.83 11.57
N GLY A 402 -17.18 -0.11 10.79
CA GLY A 402 -18.43 0.52 11.20
C GLY A 402 -18.30 1.73 12.16
N ALA A 403 -17.10 1.98 12.72
CA ALA A 403 -16.86 3.15 13.55
C ALA A 403 -16.57 4.38 12.67
N ILE A 404 -17.24 5.49 12.98
CA ILE A 404 -16.95 6.79 12.32
C ILE A 404 -15.60 7.28 12.86
N CYS A 405 -14.61 7.37 11.96
CA CYS A 405 -13.28 7.87 12.26
C CYS A 405 -13.12 9.35 11.88
N VAL A 406 -13.83 9.78 10.85
CA VAL A 406 -13.85 11.16 10.35
C VAL A 406 -15.28 11.53 10.00
N ASP A 407 -15.72 12.71 10.43
CA ASP A 407 -17.00 13.29 10.03
C ASP A 407 -16.82 14.81 9.79
N ARG A 408 -16.82 15.22 8.53
CA ARG A 408 -16.70 16.61 8.11
C ARG A 408 -18.00 17.18 7.53
N ARG A 409 -19.10 16.42 7.58
CA ARG A 409 -20.39 16.82 6.98
C ARG A 409 -20.98 18.08 7.62
N SER A 410 -20.74 18.28 8.93
CA SER A 410 -21.28 19.43 9.70
C SER A 410 -20.41 20.70 9.64
N SER A 411 -19.22 20.64 9.06
CA SER A 411 -18.26 21.74 9.05
C SER A 411 -18.41 22.71 7.88
N ARG A 412 -19.39 22.49 6.98
CA ARG A 412 -19.68 23.44 5.89
C ARG A 412 -20.74 24.43 6.30
N PRO A 413 -20.49 25.76 6.13
CA PRO A 413 -21.56 26.74 6.19
C PRO A 413 -22.58 26.42 5.08
N SER A 414 -23.85 26.42 5.45
CA SER A 414 -25.02 26.27 4.58
C SER A 414 -25.10 27.32 3.46
#